data_4db8c8466bb32386efbfee29af61698c
#
_entry.id   4db8c8466bb32386efbfee29af61698c
#
_cell.length_a   1.000
_cell.length_b   1.000
_cell.length_c   1.000
_cell.angle_alpha   90.00
_cell.angle_beta   90.00
_cell.angle_gamma   90.00
#
_symmetry.space_group_name_H-M   'P 1'
#
loop_
_entity.id
_entity.type
_entity.pdbx_description
1 polymer ?
#
loop_
_entity_poly.entity_id
_entity_poly.type
_entity_poly.pdbx_seq_one_letter_code
_entity_poly.pdbx_strand_id
1 'polypeptide(L)'
;MDERLIAPCGMNCGICSGYLAWSHSVHKQRGKIYHCAGCRPRDKKCAFLKRQCPALLNRRIEFCFECSDFPCPRLQRLDERYRKNYKMSMIENLEEIRRAGIEASLETQQAKYRCARCGGIVCVHNGRCYDCEPTGS
;
A
#
# COMPACT_ATOMS: atom_id res chain seq x y z
N MET A 1 -8.45 -9.99 -0.66
CA MET A 1 -7.94 -8.69 -1.16
C MET A 1 -7.72 -8.76 -2.66
N ASP A 2 -7.92 -7.64 -3.33
CA ASP A 2 -7.74 -7.52 -4.77
C ASP A 2 -6.25 -7.25 -5.07
N GLU A 3 -5.66 -8.00 -6.00
CA GLU A 3 -4.26 -7.82 -6.37
C GLU A 3 -3.98 -6.45 -7.01
N ARG A 4 -5.02 -5.78 -7.57
CA ARG A 4 -4.90 -4.42 -8.10
C ARG A 4 -4.63 -3.39 -7.02
N LEU A 5 -4.80 -3.75 -5.74
CA LEU A 5 -4.51 -2.88 -4.62
C LEU A 5 -3.01 -2.82 -4.29
N ILE A 6 -2.21 -3.74 -4.85
CA ILE A 6 -0.75 -3.69 -4.66
C ILE A 6 -0.15 -2.70 -5.64
N ALA A 7 0.40 -1.62 -5.11
CA ALA A 7 1.08 -0.60 -5.91
C ALA A 7 2.42 -1.10 -6.45
N PRO A 8 2.97 -0.46 -7.50
CA PRO A 8 4.29 -0.84 -8.05
C PRO A 8 5.42 -0.85 -7.03
N CYS A 9 5.35 -0.01 -5.99
CA CYS A 9 6.36 0.07 -4.93
C CYS A 9 6.19 -0.99 -3.84
N GLY A 10 5.18 -1.86 -3.94
CA GLY A 10 4.91 -2.89 -2.95
C GLY A 10 3.92 -2.49 -1.86
N MET A 11 3.43 -1.24 -1.87
CA MET A 11 2.42 -0.81 -0.91
C MET A 11 1.10 -1.51 -1.20
N ASN A 12 0.50 -2.09 -0.17
CA ASN A 12 -0.85 -2.63 -0.26
C ASN A 12 -1.85 -1.52 0.04
N CYS A 13 -2.51 -1.02 -0.99
CA CYS A 13 -3.52 0.04 -0.81
C CYS A 13 -4.70 -0.41 0.04
N GLY A 14 -4.97 -1.71 0.11
CA GLY A 14 -6.05 -2.28 0.93
C GLY A 14 -5.87 -2.06 2.43
N ILE A 15 -4.68 -1.68 2.88
CA ILE A 15 -4.41 -1.34 4.28
C ILE A 15 -4.05 0.15 4.46
N CYS A 16 -4.19 0.93 3.39
CA CYS A 16 -3.90 2.36 3.39
C CYS A 16 -5.07 3.17 3.96
N SER A 17 -4.77 4.18 4.77
CA SER A 17 -5.80 5.03 5.38
C SER A 17 -6.73 5.69 4.35
N GLY A 18 -6.18 6.16 3.23
CA GLY A 18 -6.99 6.78 2.18
C GLY A 18 -7.97 5.82 1.52
N TYR A 19 -7.52 4.60 1.23
CA TYR A 19 -8.38 3.57 0.65
C TYR A 19 -9.46 3.13 1.64
N LEU A 20 -9.07 2.89 2.90
CA LEU A 20 -10.02 2.45 3.92
C LEU A 20 -11.08 3.52 4.22
N ALA A 21 -10.70 4.79 4.24
CA ALA A 21 -11.65 5.88 4.41
C ALA A 21 -12.63 5.94 3.25
N TRP A 22 -12.13 5.77 2.02
CA TRP A 22 -12.99 5.75 0.83
C TRP A 22 -13.92 4.55 0.82
N SER A 23 -13.42 3.34 1.06
CA SER A 23 -14.21 2.10 1.00
C SER A 23 -15.24 2.00 2.13
N HIS A 24 -15.01 2.68 3.25
CA HIS A 24 -15.93 2.71 4.40
C HIS A 24 -16.76 3.99 4.47
N SER A 25 -16.72 4.82 3.44
CA SER A 25 -17.48 6.06 3.34
C SER A 25 -17.29 7.02 4.52
N VAL A 26 -16.06 7.05 5.05
CA VAL A 26 -15.70 8.00 6.12
C VAL A 26 -15.69 9.41 5.55
N HIS A 27 -16.24 10.39 6.28
CA HIS A 27 -16.26 11.78 5.84
C HIS A 27 -14.86 12.35 5.65
N LYS A 28 -14.64 13.01 4.51
CA LYS A 28 -13.39 13.74 4.25
C LYS A 28 -13.20 14.87 5.25
N GLN A 29 -11.98 15.03 5.74
CA GLN A 29 -11.59 16.14 6.59
C GLN A 29 -10.33 16.77 6.00
N ARG A 30 -10.44 18.03 5.59
CA ARG A 30 -9.35 18.74 4.95
C ARG A 30 -8.05 18.63 5.76
N GLY A 31 -6.98 18.16 5.12
CA GLY A 31 -5.67 18.00 5.76
C GLY A 31 -5.55 16.77 6.68
N LYS A 32 -6.63 16.00 6.90
CA LYS A 32 -6.62 14.86 7.83
C LYS A 32 -7.10 13.56 7.19
N ILE A 33 -8.27 13.59 6.55
CA ILE A 33 -8.87 12.41 5.93
C ILE A 33 -9.11 12.69 4.46
N TYR A 34 -8.51 11.88 3.60
CA TYR A 34 -8.71 11.92 2.16
C TYR A 34 -9.19 10.56 1.68
N HIS A 35 -9.77 10.52 0.48
CA HIS A 35 -10.25 9.28 -0.15
C HIS A 35 -9.35 8.87 -1.30
N CYS A 36 -9.10 7.58 -1.44
CA CYS A 36 -8.30 7.03 -2.52
C CYS A 36 -8.79 5.64 -2.91
N ALA A 37 -9.17 5.46 -4.16
CA ALA A 37 -9.62 4.17 -4.67
C ALA A 37 -8.48 3.18 -4.96
N GLY A 38 -7.26 3.52 -4.58
CA GLY A 38 -6.08 2.72 -4.81
C GLY A 38 -5.16 3.33 -5.86
N CYS A 39 -3.87 3.05 -5.77
CA CYS A 39 -2.88 3.65 -6.67
C CYS A 39 -3.05 3.20 -8.12
N ARG A 40 -3.27 1.92 -8.37
CA ARG A 40 -3.45 1.41 -9.72
C ARG A 40 -4.79 1.82 -10.35
N PRO A 41 -5.95 1.65 -9.66
CA PRO A 41 -7.23 2.09 -10.23
C PRO A 41 -7.28 3.57 -10.58
N ARG A 42 -6.60 4.41 -9.81
CA ARG A 42 -6.54 5.85 -10.05
C ARG A 42 -5.39 6.27 -10.95
N ASP A 43 -4.53 5.35 -11.32
CA ASP A 43 -3.24 5.64 -11.98
C ASP A 43 -2.44 6.69 -11.20
N LYS A 44 -2.52 6.61 -9.87
CA LYS A 44 -1.88 7.57 -8.99
C LYS A 44 -0.36 7.38 -8.98
N LYS A 45 0.36 8.48 -8.89
CA LYS A 45 1.82 8.51 -8.83
C LYS A 45 2.28 8.24 -7.40
N CYS A 46 2.19 7.01 -6.98
CA CYS A 46 2.40 6.48 -5.64
C CYS A 46 3.62 7.10 -4.96
N ALA A 47 3.41 7.82 -3.84
CA ALA A 47 4.45 8.42 -3.01
C ALA A 47 5.56 9.12 -3.82
N PHE A 48 5.20 9.74 -4.94
CA PHE A 48 6.11 10.40 -5.91
C PHE A 48 7.02 9.43 -6.67
N LEU A 49 7.02 8.16 -6.33
CA LEU A 49 7.90 7.17 -6.96
C LEU A 49 7.61 7.03 -8.45
N LYS A 50 6.33 6.83 -8.80
CA LYS A 50 5.91 6.70 -10.20
C LYS A 50 6.21 7.98 -11.00
N ARG A 51 6.04 9.15 -10.38
CA ARG A 51 6.33 10.44 -11.02
C ARG A 51 7.79 10.57 -11.40
N GLN A 52 8.69 10.02 -10.58
CA GLN A 52 10.13 10.18 -10.74
C GLN A 52 10.79 9.01 -11.48
N CYS A 53 10.06 7.95 -11.77
CA CYS A 53 10.60 6.75 -12.38
C CYS A 53 10.12 6.62 -13.83
N PRO A 54 11.01 6.83 -14.83
CA PRO A 54 10.62 6.71 -16.24
C PRO A 54 10.05 5.35 -16.61
N ALA A 55 10.56 4.27 -16.03
CA ALA A 55 10.09 2.92 -16.32
C ALA A 55 8.63 2.72 -15.89
N LEU A 56 8.23 3.29 -14.75
CA LEU A 56 6.84 3.25 -14.28
C LEU A 56 5.95 4.18 -15.09
N LEU A 57 6.43 5.38 -15.40
CA LEU A 57 5.68 6.34 -16.22
C LEU A 57 5.38 5.80 -17.61
N ASN A 58 6.36 5.11 -18.22
CA ASN A 58 6.24 4.52 -19.55
C ASN A 58 5.63 3.13 -19.54
N ARG A 59 5.21 2.64 -18.38
CA ARG A 59 4.61 1.32 -18.18
C ARG A 59 5.47 0.16 -18.68
N ARG A 60 6.80 0.33 -18.66
CA ARG A 60 7.74 -0.74 -19.03
C ARG A 60 7.83 -1.81 -17.95
N ILE A 61 7.57 -1.45 -16.71
CA ILE A 61 7.53 -2.37 -15.59
C ILE A 61 6.21 -2.21 -14.83
N GLU A 62 5.76 -3.29 -14.22
CA GLU A 62 4.56 -3.29 -13.39
C GLU A 62 4.90 -3.15 -11.91
N PHE A 63 5.99 -3.77 -11.49
CA PHE A 63 6.52 -3.71 -10.13
C PHE A 63 7.97 -3.25 -10.14
N CYS A 64 8.36 -2.55 -9.08
CA CYS A 64 9.73 -2.04 -8.95
C CYS A 64 10.80 -3.13 -8.98
N PHE A 65 10.49 -4.37 -8.55
CA PHE A 65 11.46 -5.46 -8.61
C PHE A 65 11.83 -5.90 -10.03
N GLU A 66 11.06 -5.48 -11.03
CA GLU A 66 11.38 -5.77 -12.44
C GLU A 66 12.46 -4.85 -12.99
N CYS A 67 12.81 -3.79 -12.26
CA CYS A 67 13.84 -2.83 -12.65
C CYS A 67 15.23 -3.35 -12.31
N SER A 68 16.19 -3.15 -13.23
CA SER A 68 17.59 -3.54 -13.00
C SER A 68 18.24 -2.77 -11.85
N ASP A 69 17.73 -1.59 -11.51
CA ASP A 69 18.22 -0.76 -10.42
C ASP A 69 17.55 -1.07 -9.07
N PHE A 70 16.73 -2.11 -9.00
CA PHE A 70 16.05 -2.48 -7.77
C PHE A 70 17.01 -3.00 -6.70
N PRO A 71 16.89 -2.54 -5.43
CA PRO A 71 16.09 -1.40 -4.99
C PRO A 71 16.79 -0.07 -5.25
N CYS A 72 16.12 0.83 -5.98
CA CYS A 72 16.69 2.13 -6.31
C CYS A 72 16.68 3.08 -5.09
N PRO A 73 17.49 4.18 -5.12
CA PRO A 73 17.57 5.10 -3.99
C PRO A 73 16.21 5.70 -3.58
N ARG A 74 15.33 5.96 -4.53
CA ARG A 74 13.98 6.49 -4.24
C ARG A 74 13.14 5.48 -3.46
N LEU A 75 13.17 4.24 -3.88
CA LEU A 75 12.48 3.15 -3.19
C LEU A 75 13.07 2.91 -1.81
N GLN A 76 14.39 2.95 -1.68
CA GLN A 76 15.05 2.78 -0.39
C GLN A 76 14.62 3.87 0.60
N ARG A 77 14.49 5.12 0.17
CA ARG A 77 14.03 6.22 1.02
C ARG A 77 12.58 6.04 1.48
N LEU A 78 11.71 5.59 0.57
CA LEU A 78 10.33 5.28 0.91
C LEU A 78 10.26 4.12 1.90
N ASP A 79 11.01 3.07 1.66
CA ASP A 79 11.10 1.88 2.50
C ASP A 79 11.57 2.24 3.92
N GLU A 80 12.61 3.05 4.03
CA GLU A 80 13.15 3.49 5.32
C GLU A 80 12.10 4.26 6.12
N ARG A 81 11.36 5.15 5.48
CA ARG A 81 10.30 5.91 6.12
C ARG A 81 9.19 5.00 6.66
N TYR A 82 8.79 3.99 5.88
CA TYR A 82 7.74 3.05 6.31
C TYR A 82 8.24 2.10 7.39
N ARG A 83 9.48 1.66 7.34
CA ARG A 83 10.09 0.86 8.42
C ARG A 83 10.08 1.62 9.73
N LYS A 84 10.47 2.88 9.69
CA LYS A 84 10.55 3.74 10.87
C LYS A 84 9.17 4.06 11.45
N ASN A 85 8.23 4.46 10.60
CA ASN A 85 6.93 5.00 11.06
C ASN A 85 5.84 3.94 11.19
N TYR A 86 5.87 2.89 10.39
CA TYR A 86 4.77 1.92 10.31
C TYR A 86 5.22 0.46 10.45
N LYS A 87 6.48 0.23 10.71
CA LYS A 87 7.06 -1.13 10.86
C LYS A 87 6.74 -2.02 9.65
N MET A 88 6.77 -1.44 8.46
CA MET A 88 6.51 -2.13 7.21
C MET A 88 7.61 -1.82 6.19
N SER A 89 7.99 -2.81 5.39
CA SER A 89 8.99 -2.65 4.34
C SER A 89 8.39 -2.87 2.97
N MET A 90 8.50 -1.85 2.11
CA MET A 90 8.13 -1.95 0.69
C MET A 90 9.02 -2.96 -0.04
N ILE A 91 10.30 -2.95 0.25
CA ILE A 91 11.28 -3.84 -0.38
C ILE A 91 10.99 -5.29 -0.02
N GLU A 92 10.72 -5.58 1.24
CA GLU A 92 10.35 -6.93 1.69
C GLU A 92 9.06 -7.40 1.04
N ASN A 93 8.07 -6.50 0.92
CA ASN A 93 6.81 -6.82 0.25
C ASN A 93 7.06 -7.21 -1.22
N LEU A 94 7.88 -6.44 -1.91
CA LEU A 94 8.22 -6.72 -3.31
C LEU A 94 9.01 -8.03 -3.47
N GLU A 95 9.95 -8.29 -2.59
CA GLU A 95 10.71 -9.53 -2.62
C GLU A 95 9.84 -10.75 -2.36
N GLU A 96 8.86 -10.63 -1.47
CA GLU A 96 7.90 -11.69 -1.22
C GLU A 96 7.01 -11.95 -2.43
N ILE A 97 6.53 -10.91 -3.09
CA ILE A 97 5.74 -11.04 -4.33
C ILE A 97 6.56 -11.76 -5.40
N ARG A 98 7.82 -11.36 -5.57
CA ARG A 98 8.71 -11.98 -6.55
C ARG A 98 8.97 -13.46 -6.24
N ARG A 99 9.14 -13.80 -4.95
CA ARG A 99 9.47 -15.15 -4.50
C ARG A 99 8.26 -16.08 -4.48
N ALA A 100 7.16 -15.63 -3.91
CA ALA A 100 5.99 -16.46 -3.61
C ALA A 100 4.77 -16.20 -4.50
N GLY A 101 4.77 -15.10 -5.27
CA GLY A 101 3.64 -14.69 -6.09
C GLY A 101 2.69 -13.75 -5.35
N ILE A 102 1.87 -13.05 -6.13
CA ILE A 102 1.01 -11.99 -5.60
C ILE A 102 -0.12 -12.55 -4.72
N GLU A 103 -0.69 -13.71 -5.08
CA GLU A 103 -1.77 -14.32 -4.29
C GLU A 103 -1.31 -14.71 -2.88
N ALA A 104 -0.15 -15.37 -2.78
CA ALA A 104 0.42 -15.77 -1.49
C ALA A 104 0.78 -14.55 -0.65
N SER A 105 1.29 -13.50 -1.30
CA SER A 105 1.63 -12.25 -0.62
C SER A 105 0.37 -11.56 -0.06
N LEU A 106 -0.72 -11.54 -0.83
CA LEU A 106 -2.00 -10.98 -0.36
C LEU A 106 -2.56 -11.75 0.82
N GLU A 107 -2.47 -13.08 0.81
CA GLU A 107 -2.91 -13.93 1.92
C GLU A 107 -2.11 -13.60 3.19
N THR A 108 -0.79 -13.46 3.06
CA THR A 108 0.08 -13.07 4.17
C THR A 108 -0.30 -11.70 4.74
N GLN A 109 -0.53 -10.72 3.86
CA GLN A 109 -0.93 -9.37 4.24
C GLN A 109 -2.29 -9.37 4.94
N GLN A 110 -3.24 -10.12 4.40
CA GLN A 110 -4.58 -10.21 4.94
C GLN A 110 -4.58 -10.81 6.36
N ALA A 111 -3.75 -11.84 6.58
CA ALA A 111 -3.60 -12.44 7.90
C ALA A 111 -2.92 -11.47 8.88
N LYS A 112 -1.86 -10.79 8.42
CA LYS A 112 -1.08 -9.86 9.25
C LYS A 112 -1.90 -8.66 9.71
N TYR A 113 -2.76 -8.13 8.85
CA TYR A 113 -3.56 -6.93 9.15
C TYR A 113 -5.01 -7.24 9.47
N ARG A 114 -5.29 -8.46 9.88
CA ARG A 114 -6.63 -8.86 10.30
C ARG A 114 -6.93 -8.34 11.70
N CYS A 115 -8.10 -7.73 11.86
CA CYS A 115 -8.58 -7.29 13.15
C CYS A 115 -8.96 -8.49 14.04
N ALA A 116 -8.37 -8.57 15.23
CA ALA A 116 -8.66 -9.65 16.17
C ALA A 116 -10.10 -9.64 16.69
N ARG A 117 -10.78 -8.48 16.65
CA ARG A 117 -12.13 -8.32 17.17
C ARG A 117 -13.21 -8.67 16.17
N CYS A 118 -13.08 -8.23 14.90
CA CYS A 118 -14.15 -8.39 13.92
C CYS A 118 -13.71 -9.10 12.63
N GLY A 119 -12.42 -9.39 12.47
CA GLY A 119 -11.89 -10.00 11.25
C GLY A 119 -11.73 -9.03 10.08
N GLY A 120 -12.01 -7.75 10.26
CA GLY A 120 -11.79 -6.71 9.26
C GLY A 120 -10.30 -6.38 9.08
N ILE A 121 -10.02 -5.29 8.39
CA ILE A 121 -8.64 -4.88 8.07
C ILE A 121 -8.18 -3.76 9.02
N VAL A 122 -7.00 -3.95 9.60
CA VAL A 122 -6.32 -2.93 10.41
C VAL A 122 -5.47 -2.06 9.49
N CYS A 123 -5.62 -0.76 9.57
CA CYS A 123 -4.88 0.21 8.77
C CYS A 123 -3.41 0.26 9.18
N VAL A 124 -2.49 0.22 8.22
CA VAL A 124 -1.05 0.30 8.48
C VAL A 124 -0.64 1.67 9.01
N HIS A 125 -1.33 2.73 8.61
CA HIS A 125 -0.94 4.09 8.96
C HIS A 125 -1.33 4.50 10.39
N ASN A 126 -2.46 4.02 10.90
CA ASN A 126 -2.96 4.44 12.22
C ASN A 126 -3.28 3.29 13.17
N GLY A 127 -3.16 2.04 12.73
CA GLY A 127 -3.42 0.87 13.58
C GLY A 127 -4.89 0.63 13.91
N ARG A 128 -5.82 1.28 13.20
CA ARG A 128 -7.26 1.18 13.46
C ARG A 128 -7.96 0.24 12.50
N CYS A 129 -9.02 -0.39 12.99
CA CYS A 129 -9.93 -1.16 12.14
C CYS A 129 -11.13 -0.27 11.80
N TYR A 130 -11.33 0.00 10.51
CA TYR A 130 -12.42 0.87 10.05
C TYR A 130 -13.80 0.21 10.14
N ASP A 131 -13.86 -1.12 10.29
CA ASP A 131 -15.13 -1.82 10.55
C ASP A 131 -15.58 -1.67 12.01
N CYS A 132 -14.62 -1.71 12.98
CA CYS A 132 -14.90 -1.49 14.40
C CYS A 132 -15.02 0.01 14.72
N GLU A 133 -14.25 0.86 14.05
CA GLU A 133 -14.14 2.29 14.30
C GLU A 133 -14.34 3.05 12.98
N PRO A 134 -15.57 3.09 12.45
CA PRO A 134 -15.81 3.62 11.10
C PRO A 134 -15.50 5.10 10.92
N THR A 135 -15.38 5.86 12.00
CA THR A 135 -15.01 7.29 11.91
C THR A 135 -13.53 7.49 11.60
N GLY A 136 -12.69 6.49 11.84
CA GLY A 136 -11.24 6.58 11.58
C GLY A 136 -10.52 7.65 12.40
N SER A 137 -11.20 8.31 13.29
CA SER A 137 -10.66 9.43 14.06
C SER A 137 -9.80 9.00 15.24
#